data_748cb50aa6d8fcc5e10a632cb5ab9d7d
#
_entry.id   748cb50aa6d8fcc5e10a632cb5ab9d7d
#
_cell.length_a   1.000
_cell.length_b   1.000
_cell.length_c   1.000
_cell.angle_alpha   90.00
_cell.angle_beta   90.00
_cell.angle_gamma   90.00
#
_symmetry.space_group_name_H-M   'P 1'
#
loop_
_entity.id
_entity.type
_entity.pdbx_description
1 polymer ?
#
loop_
_entity_poly.entity_id
_entity_poly.type
_entity_poly.pdbx_seq_one_letter_code
_entity_poly.pdbx_strand_id
1 'polypeptide(L)'
;MILITDIERGGSFGSIVGTLSLLEKKYQKMIKGFVFNKFRGDLDILKPGFRKLKQNTGKPVFGTIPLTKFLLPEEDSITSNSKKLALNRKNLKKIDSEIEKLSKVVKSSLNIRAIEKLL
;
A
#
# COMPACT_ATOMS: atom_id res chain seq x y z
N MET A 1 -11.24 -5.88 4.98
CA MET A 1 -10.70 -4.60 4.46
C MET A 1 -9.33 -4.34 5.07
N ILE A 2 -8.37 -3.87 4.28
CA ILE A 2 -7.05 -3.41 4.74
C ILE A 2 -6.95 -1.93 4.42
N LEU A 3 -6.51 -1.11 5.37
CA LEU A 3 -6.31 0.32 5.16
C LEU A 3 -4.86 0.56 4.72
N ILE A 4 -4.69 1.19 3.55
CA ILE A 4 -3.38 1.53 2.99
C ILE A 4 -3.15 3.02 3.16
N THR A 5 -1.97 3.41 3.66
CA THR A 5 -1.58 4.81 3.83
C THR A 5 -0.30 5.13 3.06
N ASP A 6 -0.25 6.34 2.50
CA ASP A 6 0.95 6.89 1.86
C ASP A 6 1.83 7.55 2.93
N ILE A 7 3.00 6.95 3.22
CA ILE A 7 3.88 7.46 4.27
C ILE A 7 4.72 8.65 3.81
N GLU A 8 4.88 8.84 2.51
CA GLU A 8 5.69 9.94 1.96
C GLU A 8 5.11 11.31 2.27
N ARG A 9 3.78 11.40 2.42
CA ARG A 9 3.08 12.66 2.72
C ARG A 9 3.21 13.13 4.16
N GLY A 10 3.80 12.33 5.05
CA GLY A 10 3.83 12.59 6.49
C GLY A 10 2.48 12.37 7.17
N GLY A 11 2.48 12.34 8.50
CA GLY A 11 1.25 12.21 9.30
C GLY A 11 0.48 10.90 9.16
N SER A 12 1.00 9.91 8.44
CA SER A 12 0.32 8.66 8.07
C SER A 12 -0.21 7.86 9.28
N PHE A 13 0.51 7.84 10.39
CA PHE A 13 0.04 7.21 11.65
C PHE A 13 -1.18 7.94 12.21
N GLY A 14 -1.15 9.27 12.26
CA GLY A 14 -2.27 10.09 12.70
C GLY A 14 -3.48 9.95 11.78
N SER A 15 -3.24 9.88 10.46
CA SER A 15 -4.27 9.67 9.46
C SER A 15 -5.01 8.35 9.65
N ILE A 16 -4.30 7.24 9.93
CA ILE A 16 -4.91 5.95 10.25
C ILE A 16 -5.79 6.05 11.49
N VAL A 17 -5.26 6.62 12.57
CA VAL A 17 -6.00 6.75 13.83
C VAL A 17 -7.22 7.65 13.64
N GLY A 18 -7.07 8.78 12.97
CA GLY A 18 -8.16 9.70 12.63
C GLY A 18 -9.25 9.04 11.81
N THR A 19 -8.87 8.31 10.76
CA THR A 19 -9.83 7.56 9.93
C THR A 19 -10.61 6.56 10.77
N LEU A 20 -9.93 5.79 11.65
CA LEU A 20 -10.61 4.84 12.52
C LEU A 20 -11.55 5.53 13.50
N SER A 21 -11.16 6.66 14.10
CA SER A 21 -11.96 7.38 15.08
C SER A 21 -13.25 7.96 14.50
N LEU A 22 -13.24 8.31 13.22
CA LEU A 22 -14.40 8.85 12.49
C LEU A 22 -15.38 7.77 12.01
N LEU A 23 -14.95 6.51 11.97
CA LEU A 23 -15.80 5.41 11.55
C LEU A 23 -16.65 4.88 12.70
N GLU A 24 -17.89 4.50 12.40
CA GLU A 24 -18.72 3.73 13.32
C GLU A 24 -18.05 2.39 13.69
N LYS A 25 -18.27 1.91 14.90
CA LYS A 25 -17.65 0.66 15.41
C LYS A 25 -17.84 -0.55 14.50
N LYS A 26 -18.98 -0.66 13.80
CA LYS A 26 -19.24 -1.74 12.85
C LYS A 26 -18.25 -1.73 11.69
N TYR A 27 -17.91 -0.54 11.14
CA TYR A 27 -16.93 -0.39 10.06
C TYR A 27 -15.49 -0.51 10.54
N GLN A 28 -15.18 0.00 11.75
CA GLN A 28 -13.88 -0.21 12.37
C GLN A 28 -13.52 -1.71 12.49
N LYS A 29 -14.50 -2.59 12.78
CA LYS A 29 -14.31 -4.06 12.85
C LYS A 29 -14.00 -4.70 11.50
N MET A 30 -14.43 -4.08 10.41
CA MET A 30 -14.15 -4.56 9.05
C MET A 30 -12.69 -4.30 8.65
N ILE A 31 -12.03 -3.29 9.21
CA ILE A 31 -10.61 -3.03 8.97
C ILE A 31 -9.80 -4.04 9.78
N LYS A 32 -9.03 -4.88 9.09
CA LYS A 32 -8.28 -5.99 9.68
C LYS A 32 -6.80 -5.68 9.93
N GLY A 33 -6.30 -4.59 9.37
CA GLY A 33 -4.93 -4.12 9.56
C GLY A 33 -4.53 -3.07 8.55
N PHE A 34 -3.23 -2.75 8.54
CA PHE A 34 -2.67 -1.61 7.83
C PHE A 34 -1.51 -2.03 6.93
N VAL A 35 -1.33 -1.26 5.84
CA VAL A 35 -0.15 -1.30 4.98
C VAL A 35 0.35 0.12 4.80
N PHE A 36 1.65 0.33 4.95
CA PHE A 36 2.31 1.58 4.62
C PHE A 36 2.88 1.49 3.21
N ASN A 37 2.62 2.49 2.39
CA ASN A 37 3.07 2.53 1.01
C ASN A 37 4.03 3.69 0.77
N LYS A 38 4.90 3.55 -0.24
CA LYS A 38 5.88 4.54 -0.69
C LYS A 38 6.95 4.89 0.36
N PHE A 39 7.37 3.92 1.14
CA PHE A 39 8.40 4.16 2.14
C PHE A 39 9.80 4.30 1.52
N ARG A 40 10.56 5.24 2.07
CA ARG A 40 12.00 5.43 1.80
C ARG A 40 12.77 5.42 3.12
N GLY A 41 13.87 4.71 3.17
CA GLY A 41 14.78 4.69 4.30
C GLY A 41 14.78 3.38 5.07
N ASP A 42 15.20 3.44 6.33
CA ASP A 42 15.33 2.28 7.20
C ASP A 42 14.01 1.96 7.90
N LEU A 43 13.53 0.72 7.72
CA LEU A 43 12.29 0.23 8.34
C LEU A 43 12.35 0.21 9.86
N ASP A 44 13.53 0.16 10.45
CA ASP A 44 13.69 0.13 11.91
C ASP A 44 13.17 1.39 12.57
N ILE A 45 13.21 2.52 11.87
CA ILE A 45 12.64 3.80 12.32
C ILE A 45 11.13 3.71 12.53
N LEU A 46 10.43 2.87 11.76
CA LEU A 46 8.97 2.72 11.85
C LEU A 46 8.51 1.75 12.93
N LYS A 47 9.37 0.84 13.39
CA LYS A 47 9.00 -0.20 14.36
C LYS A 47 8.34 0.33 15.66
N PRO A 48 8.83 1.41 16.29
CA PRO A 48 8.15 1.99 17.45
C PRO A 48 6.74 2.48 17.13
N GLY A 49 6.56 3.14 15.98
CA GLY A 49 5.26 3.61 15.50
C GLY A 49 4.28 2.46 15.25
N PHE A 50 4.74 1.35 14.66
CA PHE A 50 3.93 0.16 14.45
C PHE A 50 3.46 -0.47 15.75
N ARG A 51 4.33 -0.55 16.76
CA ARG A 51 3.95 -1.04 18.09
C ARG A 51 2.87 -0.16 18.71
N LYS A 52 3.06 1.16 18.68
CA LYS A 52 2.08 2.13 19.21
C LYS A 52 0.76 2.06 18.47
N LEU A 53 0.78 1.95 17.15
CA LEU A 53 -0.41 1.81 16.32
C LEU A 53 -1.19 0.54 16.70
N LYS A 54 -0.49 -0.60 16.85
CA LYS A 54 -1.09 -1.87 17.28
C LYS A 54 -1.70 -1.77 18.69
N GLN A 55 -1.01 -1.12 19.63
CA GLN A 55 -1.53 -0.90 21.00
C GLN A 55 -2.81 -0.08 20.98
N ASN A 56 -2.87 1.01 20.19
CA ASN A 56 -4.01 1.91 20.13
C ASN A 56 -5.22 1.33 19.37
N THR A 57 -4.97 0.50 18.37
CA THR A 57 -6.03 0.05 17.44
C THR A 57 -6.38 -1.43 17.57
N GLY A 58 -5.53 -2.22 18.24
CA GLY A 58 -5.63 -3.69 18.29
C GLY A 58 -5.34 -4.39 16.95
N LYS A 59 -4.90 -3.64 15.91
CA LYS A 59 -4.79 -4.14 14.54
C LYS A 59 -3.34 -4.23 14.10
N PRO A 60 -2.95 -5.28 13.31
CA PRO A 60 -1.58 -5.45 12.85
C PRO A 60 -1.24 -4.51 11.69
N VAL A 61 0.06 -4.26 11.53
CA VAL A 61 0.65 -3.77 10.27
C VAL A 61 1.10 -4.99 9.48
N PHE A 62 0.60 -5.14 8.25
CA PHE A 62 0.93 -6.27 7.37
C PHE A 62 2.22 -6.08 6.61
N GLY A 63 2.74 -4.86 6.55
CA GLY A 63 4.02 -4.56 5.93
C GLY A 63 4.12 -3.13 5.42
N THR A 64 5.26 -2.88 4.78
CA THR A 64 5.63 -1.57 4.25
C THR A 64 6.19 -1.74 2.84
N ILE A 65 5.49 -1.18 1.86
CA ILE A 65 5.90 -1.24 0.45
C ILE A 65 6.87 -0.08 0.18
N PRO A 66 8.07 -0.35 -0.34
CA PRO A 66 9.02 0.71 -0.67
C PRO A 66 8.51 1.56 -1.84
N LEU A 67 8.95 2.81 -1.87
CA LEU A 67 8.74 3.65 -3.05
C LEU A 67 9.49 3.05 -4.22
N THR A 68 8.75 2.57 -5.20
CA THR A 68 9.29 1.96 -6.41
C THR A 68 8.64 2.61 -7.63
N LYS A 69 9.45 2.95 -8.63
CA LYS A 69 8.94 3.44 -9.92
C LYS A 69 8.56 2.27 -10.78
N PHE A 70 7.33 2.28 -11.27
CA PHE A 70 6.81 1.34 -12.26
C PHE A 70 6.39 2.11 -13.51
N LEU A 71 6.65 1.52 -14.68
CA LEU A 71 6.23 2.07 -15.97
C LEU A 71 4.89 1.45 -16.41
N LEU A 72 3.90 1.50 -15.51
CA LEU A 72 2.55 1.07 -15.79
C LEU A 72 1.73 2.25 -16.34
N PRO A 73 0.79 2.01 -17.28
CA PRO A 73 -0.15 3.03 -17.73
C PRO A 73 -0.99 3.53 -16.55
N GLU A 74 -1.13 4.83 -16.44
CA GLU A 74 -2.07 5.42 -15.47
C GLU A 74 -3.49 5.27 -15.99
N GLU A 75 -4.39 4.74 -15.16
CA GLU A 75 -5.81 4.55 -15.52
C GLU A 75 -6.54 5.90 -15.65
N ASP A 76 -6.18 6.87 -14.82
CA ASP A 76 -6.77 8.21 -14.77
C ASP A 76 -5.96 9.24 -15.60
N SER A 77 -5.61 8.94 -16.84
CA SER A 77 -4.97 9.95 -17.71
C SER A 77 -5.98 11.03 -18.17
N ILE A 78 -6.57 11.76 -17.23
CA ILE A 78 -7.28 13.01 -17.48
C ILE A 78 -6.31 14.13 -17.91
N THR A 79 -5.01 13.93 -17.72
CA THR A 79 -3.98 14.84 -18.21
C THR A 79 -3.69 14.55 -19.67
N SER A 80 -4.03 15.49 -20.50
CA SER A 80 -3.99 15.54 -21.98
C SER A 80 -2.63 15.28 -22.64
N ASN A 81 -1.61 14.83 -21.93
CA ASN A 81 -0.25 14.60 -22.43
C ASN A 81 0.30 13.18 -22.21
N SER A 82 -0.46 12.25 -21.64
CA SER A 82 -0.01 10.86 -21.62
C SER A 82 -0.20 10.26 -23.02
N LYS A 83 0.89 10.07 -23.75
CA LYS A 83 0.88 9.26 -24.98
C LYS A 83 0.20 7.94 -24.63
N LYS A 84 -1.02 7.72 -25.19
CA LYS A 84 -1.70 6.43 -25.12
C LYS A 84 -0.68 5.37 -25.49
N LEU A 85 -0.30 4.51 -24.54
CA LEU A 85 0.56 3.37 -24.87
C LEU A 85 -0.24 2.51 -25.85
N ALA A 86 0.09 2.57 -27.10
CA ALA A 86 -0.58 1.76 -28.10
C ALA A 86 -0.45 0.29 -27.69
N LEU A 87 -1.57 -0.43 -27.63
CA LEU A 87 -1.63 -1.87 -27.29
C LEU A 87 -1.02 -2.68 -28.43
N ASN A 88 0.30 -2.67 -28.54
CA ASN A 88 1.05 -3.56 -29.42
C ASN A 88 1.76 -4.63 -28.60
N ARG A 89 2.14 -5.76 -29.25
CA ARG A 89 2.79 -6.90 -28.57
C ARG A 89 4.06 -6.51 -27.78
N LYS A 90 4.79 -5.50 -28.21
CA LYS A 90 6.03 -5.03 -27.55
C LYS A 90 5.70 -4.29 -26.25
N ASN A 91 4.63 -3.49 -26.24
CA ASN A 91 4.20 -2.77 -25.07
C ASN A 91 3.53 -3.70 -24.03
N LEU A 92 2.78 -4.71 -24.47
CA LEU A 92 2.20 -5.74 -23.60
C LEU A 92 3.28 -6.49 -22.84
N LYS A 93 4.36 -6.97 -23.50
CA LYS A 93 5.48 -7.62 -22.81
C LYS A 93 6.16 -6.72 -21.76
N LYS A 94 6.27 -5.41 -22.03
CA LYS A 94 6.80 -4.46 -21.04
C LYS A 94 5.86 -4.31 -19.83
N ILE A 95 4.57 -4.21 -20.07
CA ILE A 95 3.55 -4.14 -19.02
C ILE A 95 3.61 -5.40 -18.16
N ASP A 96 3.65 -6.59 -18.74
CA ASP A 96 3.77 -7.86 -18.03
C ASP A 96 5.01 -7.91 -17.14
N SER A 97 6.17 -7.46 -17.67
CA SER A 97 7.41 -7.37 -16.89
C SER A 97 7.30 -6.41 -15.69
N GLU A 98 6.64 -5.26 -15.87
CA GLU A 98 6.42 -4.31 -14.77
C GLU A 98 5.41 -4.85 -13.73
N ILE A 99 4.39 -5.60 -14.15
CA ILE A 99 3.46 -6.29 -13.25
C ILE A 99 4.19 -7.37 -12.44
N GLU A 100 5.07 -8.16 -13.07
CA GLU A 100 5.89 -9.13 -12.34
C GLU A 100 6.79 -8.46 -11.30
N LYS A 101 7.43 -7.35 -11.67
CA LYS A 101 8.25 -6.56 -10.76
C LYS A 101 7.43 -6.04 -9.58
N LEU A 102 6.25 -5.48 -9.83
CA LEU A 102 5.31 -5.04 -8.78
C LEU A 102 4.92 -6.22 -7.87
N SER A 103 4.57 -7.36 -8.44
CA SER A 103 4.21 -8.57 -7.70
C SER A 103 5.34 -9.03 -6.77
N LYS A 104 6.59 -9.03 -7.24
CA LYS A 104 7.77 -9.39 -6.43
C LYS A 104 7.95 -8.41 -5.26
N VAL A 105 7.85 -7.10 -5.53
CA VAL A 105 7.95 -6.06 -4.49
C VAL A 105 6.86 -6.24 -3.44
N VAL A 106 5.62 -6.41 -3.83
CA VAL A 106 4.49 -6.62 -2.91
C VAL A 106 4.68 -7.88 -2.07
N LYS A 107 5.03 -9.01 -2.70
CA LYS A 107 5.24 -10.29 -2.01
C LYS A 107 6.38 -10.23 -0.99
N SER A 108 7.47 -9.53 -1.29
CA SER A 108 8.60 -9.39 -0.37
C SER A 108 8.35 -8.38 0.75
N SER A 109 7.43 -7.43 0.55
CA SER A 109 7.19 -6.32 1.47
C SER A 109 6.04 -6.56 2.44
N LEU A 110 5.15 -7.50 2.14
CA LEU A 110 3.94 -7.76 2.92
C LEU A 110 3.93 -9.17 3.51
N ASN A 111 3.33 -9.32 4.68
CA ASN A 111 3.00 -10.62 5.24
C ASN A 111 1.78 -11.21 4.54
N ILE A 112 2.00 -11.75 3.33
CA ILE A 112 0.94 -12.30 2.47
C ILE A 112 0.19 -13.43 3.20
N ARG A 113 0.89 -14.31 3.92
CA ARG A 113 0.24 -15.40 4.69
C ARG A 113 -0.74 -14.89 5.73
N ALA A 114 -0.43 -13.76 6.38
CA ALA A 114 -1.35 -13.16 7.35
C ALA A 114 -2.55 -12.49 6.67
N ILE A 115 -2.37 -11.98 5.47
CA ILE A 115 -3.45 -11.40 4.65
C ILE A 115 -4.39 -12.49 4.13
N GLU A 116 -3.85 -13.59 3.61
CA GLU A 116 -4.63 -14.74 3.12
C GLU A 116 -5.53 -15.35 4.20
N LYS A 117 -5.10 -15.34 5.46
CA LYS A 117 -5.92 -15.81 6.59
C LYS A 117 -7.14 -14.92 6.90
N LEU A 118 -7.28 -13.78 6.23
CA LEU A 118 -8.45 -12.90 6.39
C LEU A 118 -9.57 -13.24 5.40
N LEU A 119 -9.29 -14.08 4.41
CA LEU A 119 -10.24 -14.57 3.41
C LEU A 119 -10.99 -15.78 3.92
#